data_de04d41a558d95672df13c8661c886e4
#
_entry.id   de04d41a558d95672df13c8661c886e4
#
_cell.length_a   1.000
_cell.length_b   1.000
_cell.length_c   1.000
_cell.angle_alpha   90.00
_cell.angle_beta   90.00
_cell.angle_gamma   90.00
#
_symmetry.space_group_name_H-M   'P 1'
#
loop_
_entity.id
_entity.type
_entity.pdbx_description
1 polymer ?
#
loop_
_entity_poly.entity_id
_entity_poly.type
_entity_poly.pdbx_seq_one_letter_code
_entity_poly.pdbx_strand_id
1 'polypeptide(L)'
;MRADAGQQPPLVRVVDAFREAYGREPEGVWAAPGRVNLIGEHTDYNDGLVLPIALQQRALVAAARSSYGRTRAISVQFPSDVTTFYATTVVPGQVSGWGAYVAGVGWALRVAGHAIDDLDLVVDADIPIGAGLSSSHALECAAGLAWMGLAGLPVDRMELALACRQAENDFVGAPTGIMDQTASLFGRDGHAVFVDTRTLAVEHVPLELAGHGLALLVVDTRAPHQHADGGYAARRRDCEEAARLLGARALRDVELADLDALPPHLRRRAGHVVTENARVRRVVSLLGAGSDPRSIGPVLTASHVSLRDDFEVSVPEVDTAVDALLEAGAYGARITGGGFGGCVIALVEDAAVVASVTAVEASYAGRGFAAPSAFVAVPSAGARRLDA
;
A
#
# COMPACT_ATOMS: atom_id res chain seq x y z
N MET A 1 -6.59 -19.40 12.81
CA MET A 1 -5.22 -18.85 12.74
C MET A 1 -4.50 -19.16 14.06
N ARG A 2 -3.51 -20.05 14.05
CA ARG A 2 -2.67 -20.26 15.24
C ARG A 2 -1.56 -19.22 15.18
N ALA A 3 -1.50 -18.32 16.17
CA ALA A 3 -0.29 -17.55 16.43
C ALA A 3 0.82 -18.60 16.67
N ASP A 4 1.93 -18.44 15.95
CA ASP A 4 3.10 -19.31 16.09
C ASP A 4 3.69 -19.07 17.49
N ALA A 5 3.43 -19.99 18.41
CA ALA A 5 3.74 -19.87 19.84
C ALA A 5 5.26 -19.98 20.16
N GLY A 6 6.12 -19.62 19.18
CA GLY A 6 7.58 -19.69 19.28
C GLY A 6 8.34 -18.51 18.71
N GLN A 7 7.70 -17.57 18.02
CA GLN A 7 8.40 -16.40 17.48
C GLN A 7 8.40 -15.23 18.47
N GLN A 8 9.58 -14.63 18.68
CA GLN A 8 9.71 -13.39 19.46
C GLN A 8 8.82 -12.28 18.88
N PRO A 9 8.24 -11.41 19.73
CA PRO A 9 7.51 -10.23 19.25
C PRO A 9 8.39 -9.42 18.28
N PRO A 10 7.85 -8.88 17.17
CA PRO A 10 8.63 -8.15 16.16
C PRO A 10 9.50 -7.03 16.74
N LEU A 11 8.99 -6.29 17.74
CA LEU A 11 9.75 -5.23 18.40
C LEU A 11 11.00 -5.78 19.12
N VAL A 12 10.87 -6.89 19.82
CA VAL A 12 12.01 -7.52 20.50
C VAL A 12 13.01 -8.04 19.47
N ARG A 13 12.53 -8.69 18.43
CA ARG A 13 13.36 -9.25 17.35
C ARG A 13 14.20 -8.18 16.64
N VAL A 14 13.62 -7.03 16.27
CA VAL A 14 14.36 -5.96 15.58
C VAL A 14 15.40 -5.30 16.49
N VAL A 15 15.10 -5.15 17.79
CA VAL A 15 16.06 -4.60 18.78
C VAL A 15 17.22 -5.56 19.02
N ASP A 16 16.94 -6.86 19.19
CA ASP A 16 17.98 -7.87 19.38
C ASP A 16 18.87 -7.99 18.14
N ALA A 17 18.29 -7.97 16.94
CA ALA A 17 19.05 -7.94 15.69
C ALA A 17 19.92 -6.66 15.57
N PHE A 18 19.43 -5.52 16.05
CA PHE A 18 20.24 -4.28 16.10
C PHE A 18 21.43 -4.42 17.05
N ARG A 19 21.21 -4.96 18.26
CA ARG A 19 22.28 -5.24 19.23
C ARG A 19 23.35 -6.18 18.67
N GLU A 20 22.90 -7.24 18.00
CA GLU A 20 23.82 -8.20 17.37
C GLU A 20 24.65 -7.55 16.25
N ALA A 21 24.01 -6.73 15.40
CA ALA A 21 24.66 -6.11 14.25
C ALA A 21 25.65 -4.99 14.61
N TYR A 22 25.33 -4.22 15.68
CA TYR A 22 26.06 -2.98 16.00
C TYR A 22 26.70 -2.96 17.39
N GLY A 23 26.46 -3.96 18.24
CA GLY A 23 27.05 -4.07 19.58
C GLY A 23 26.56 -3.01 20.58
N ARG A 24 25.42 -2.37 20.31
CA ARG A 24 24.84 -1.28 21.11
C ARG A 24 23.31 -1.22 20.99
N GLU A 25 22.68 -0.43 21.86
CA GLU A 25 21.22 -0.17 21.78
C GLU A 25 20.88 0.74 20.60
N PRO A 26 19.69 0.56 19.96
CA PRO A 26 19.15 1.57 19.06
C PRO A 26 18.75 2.81 19.86
N GLU A 27 18.81 4.00 19.25
CA GLU A 27 18.31 5.24 19.83
C GLU A 27 16.77 5.37 19.71
N GLY A 28 16.16 4.50 18.91
CA GLY A 28 14.71 4.38 18.79
C GLY A 28 14.29 3.29 17.81
N VAL A 29 12.99 2.98 17.84
CA VAL A 29 12.34 2.09 16.87
C VAL A 29 11.16 2.81 16.27
N TRP A 30 11.04 2.76 14.95
CA TRP A 30 9.94 3.33 14.20
C TRP A 30 9.20 2.24 13.44
N ALA A 31 7.87 2.35 13.43
CA ALA A 31 7.00 1.41 12.75
C ALA A 31 6.17 2.13 11.70
N ALA A 32 5.97 1.51 10.55
CA ALA A 32 5.03 1.97 9.55
C ALA A 32 4.27 0.78 8.97
N PRO A 33 2.93 0.85 8.87
CA PRO A 33 2.10 -0.23 8.38
C PRO A 33 2.13 -0.34 6.86
N GLY A 34 1.88 -1.57 6.36
CA GLY A 34 1.40 -1.78 5.00
C GLY A 34 -0.05 -1.29 4.85
N ARG A 35 -0.61 -1.47 3.66
CA ARG A 35 -2.00 -1.06 3.39
C ARG A 35 -2.74 -2.04 2.49
N VAL A 36 -4.07 -2.01 2.57
CA VAL A 36 -4.96 -2.38 1.47
C VAL A 36 -5.79 -1.17 1.07
N ASN A 37 -6.11 -1.05 -0.21
CA ASN A 37 -7.02 0.00 -0.64
C ASN A 37 -8.44 -0.53 -0.70
N LEU A 38 -9.35 0.08 0.06
CA LEU A 38 -10.75 -0.31 0.07
C LEU A 38 -11.40 -0.02 -1.28
N ILE A 39 -11.11 1.15 -1.88
CA ILE A 39 -11.58 1.56 -3.21
C ILE A 39 -10.80 2.79 -3.71
N GLY A 40 -10.69 2.95 -5.04
CA GLY A 40 -9.98 4.07 -5.67
C GLY A 40 -8.66 3.66 -6.31
N GLU A 41 -8.59 2.48 -6.93
CA GLU A 41 -7.42 2.04 -7.67
C GLU A 41 -7.21 2.85 -8.94
N HIS A 42 -5.95 3.15 -9.22
CA HIS A 42 -5.50 3.87 -10.42
C HIS A 42 -6.04 5.31 -10.54
N THR A 43 -6.52 5.89 -9.45
CA THR A 43 -7.00 7.28 -9.42
C THR A 43 -5.96 8.26 -8.90
N ASP A 44 -5.00 7.82 -8.10
CA ASP A 44 -4.05 8.69 -7.37
C ASP A 44 -3.03 9.41 -8.26
N TYR A 45 -2.65 8.84 -9.38
CA TYR A 45 -1.83 9.51 -10.41
C TYR A 45 -2.67 10.25 -11.46
N ASN A 46 -4.00 10.28 -11.28
CA ASN A 46 -4.98 11.03 -12.06
C ASN A 46 -5.61 12.19 -11.28
N ASP A 47 -4.93 12.71 -10.26
CA ASP A 47 -5.44 13.71 -9.32
C ASP A 47 -6.75 13.28 -8.62
N GLY A 48 -7.00 11.97 -8.50
CA GLY A 48 -8.26 11.39 -8.07
C GLY A 48 -8.40 11.20 -6.57
N LEU A 49 -9.29 10.29 -6.19
CA LEU A 49 -9.68 10.01 -4.81
C LEU A 49 -9.35 8.56 -4.46
N VAL A 50 -8.83 8.32 -3.27
CA VAL A 50 -8.53 6.98 -2.75
C VAL A 50 -9.03 6.81 -1.33
N LEU A 51 -9.27 5.57 -0.92
CA LEU A 51 -9.76 5.23 0.42
C LEU A 51 -9.05 3.98 0.97
N PRO A 52 -7.74 4.02 1.21
CA PRO A 52 -7.01 2.91 1.82
C PRO A 52 -7.25 2.78 3.33
N ILE A 53 -6.88 1.61 3.87
CA ILE A 53 -6.70 1.38 5.30
C ILE A 53 -5.26 0.97 5.58
N ALA A 54 -4.70 1.42 6.70
CA ALA A 54 -3.46 0.90 7.23
C ALA A 54 -3.69 -0.47 7.87
N LEU A 55 -2.75 -1.40 7.67
CA LEU A 55 -2.81 -2.76 8.20
C LEU A 55 -2.16 -2.88 9.58
N GLN A 56 -2.38 -4.00 10.25
CA GLN A 56 -1.63 -4.38 11.44
C GLN A 56 -0.20 -4.80 11.10
N GLN A 57 0.00 -5.41 9.93
CA GLN A 57 1.30 -5.79 9.39
C GLN A 57 2.11 -4.53 9.09
N ARG A 58 3.38 -4.52 9.51
CA ARG A 58 4.21 -3.31 9.48
C ARG A 58 5.68 -3.61 9.24
N ALA A 59 6.39 -2.62 8.76
CA ALA A 59 7.84 -2.57 8.82
C ALA A 59 8.28 -1.88 10.11
N LEU A 60 9.28 -2.45 10.78
CA LEU A 60 9.96 -1.90 11.94
C LEU A 60 11.38 -1.51 11.55
N VAL A 61 11.81 -0.32 11.97
CA VAL A 61 13.16 0.18 11.78
C VAL A 61 13.74 0.54 13.14
N ALA A 62 14.66 -0.29 13.64
CA ALA A 62 15.52 0.07 14.78
C ALA A 62 16.68 0.88 14.25
N ALA A 63 16.92 2.07 14.81
CA ALA A 63 17.93 2.99 14.30
C ALA A 63 18.69 3.73 15.39
N ALA A 64 19.92 4.10 15.06
CA ALA A 64 20.77 5.01 15.83
C ALA A 64 21.66 5.81 14.87
N ARG A 65 22.22 6.96 15.31
CA ARG A 65 23.21 7.70 14.53
C ARG A 65 24.40 6.81 14.24
N SER A 66 24.94 6.89 13.02
CA SER A 66 26.02 6.01 12.59
C SER A 66 27.27 6.18 13.43
N SER A 67 27.84 5.06 13.85
CA SER A 67 29.15 4.98 14.47
C SER A 67 30.30 4.80 13.45
N TYR A 68 29.96 4.58 12.17
CA TYR A 68 30.90 4.27 11.09
C TYR A 68 31.09 5.40 10.08
N GLY A 69 30.42 6.54 10.26
CA GLY A 69 30.47 7.68 9.35
C GLY A 69 29.84 7.42 7.98
N ARG A 70 28.97 6.41 7.87
CA ARG A 70 28.15 6.09 6.71
C ARG A 70 26.91 5.34 7.15
N THR A 71 25.84 5.42 6.40
CA THR A 71 24.63 4.63 6.65
C THR A 71 24.88 3.18 6.34
N ARG A 72 24.45 2.32 7.26
CA ARG A 72 24.48 0.86 7.12
C ARG A 72 23.12 0.30 7.49
N ALA A 73 22.46 -0.35 6.53
CA ALA A 73 21.14 -0.95 6.70
C ALA A 73 21.21 -2.48 6.54
N ILE A 74 20.59 -3.19 7.47
CA ILE A 74 20.51 -4.66 7.50
C ILE A 74 19.05 -5.05 7.61
N SER A 75 18.60 -6.08 6.88
CA SER A 75 17.28 -6.66 6.98
C SER A 75 17.32 -7.99 7.72
N VAL A 76 16.38 -8.19 8.67
CA VAL A 76 16.20 -9.49 9.33
C VAL A 76 15.80 -10.58 8.32
N GLN A 77 15.05 -10.23 7.29
CA GLN A 77 14.63 -11.15 6.23
C GLN A 77 15.75 -11.47 5.24
N PHE A 78 16.73 -10.56 5.07
CA PHE A 78 17.85 -10.69 4.13
C PHE A 78 19.18 -10.36 4.82
N PRO A 79 19.63 -11.12 5.84
CA PRO A 79 20.76 -10.73 6.70
C PRO A 79 22.10 -10.68 5.98
N SER A 80 22.24 -11.39 4.86
CA SER A 80 23.45 -11.36 4.04
C SER A 80 23.51 -10.19 3.05
N ASP A 81 22.40 -9.50 2.80
CA ASP A 81 22.31 -8.37 1.88
C ASP A 81 22.38 -7.04 2.67
N VAL A 82 23.62 -6.65 3.01
CA VAL A 82 23.91 -5.43 3.76
C VAL A 82 24.06 -4.26 2.82
N THR A 83 23.22 -3.25 2.97
CA THR A 83 23.29 -2.01 2.20
C THR A 83 24.14 -0.95 2.92
N THR A 84 25.06 -0.29 2.19
CA THR A 84 25.87 0.81 2.73
C THR A 84 25.95 1.98 1.76
N PHE A 85 25.80 3.20 2.28
CA PHE A 85 25.88 4.45 1.49
C PHE A 85 26.15 5.64 2.41
N TYR A 86 26.40 6.82 1.84
CA TYR A 86 26.47 8.08 2.57
C TYR A 86 25.17 8.85 2.34
N ALA A 87 24.35 9.06 3.37
CA ALA A 87 23.06 9.76 3.26
C ALA A 87 23.24 11.19 2.72
N THR A 88 24.35 11.82 3.04
CA THR A 88 24.70 13.20 2.62
C THR A 88 25.06 13.33 1.14
N THR A 89 25.41 12.26 0.43
CA THR A 89 25.91 12.33 -0.95
C THR A 89 25.30 11.33 -1.92
N VAL A 90 24.51 10.36 -1.43
CA VAL A 90 23.88 9.33 -2.27
C VAL A 90 23.03 9.96 -3.37
N VAL A 91 23.07 9.36 -4.56
CA VAL A 91 22.28 9.77 -5.74
C VAL A 91 21.66 8.54 -6.43
N PRO A 92 20.62 8.72 -7.25
CA PRO A 92 19.99 7.64 -8.01
C PRO A 92 21.02 6.79 -8.78
N GLY A 93 20.77 5.46 -8.77
CA GLY A 93 21.65 4.49 -9.44
C GLY A 93 22.84 3.98 -8.62
N GLN A 94 23.13 4.55 -7.45
CA GLN A 94 24.25 4.11 -6.60
C GLN A 94 23.90 2.93 -5.68
N VAL A 95 22.62 2.74 -5.36
CA VAL A 95 22.12 1.67 -4.49
C VAL A 95 21.02 0.92 -5.25
N SER A 96 21.00 -0.40 -5.12
CA SER A 96 20.01 -1.28 -5.77
C SER A 96 19.35 -2.21 -4.77
N GLY A 97 18.36 -2.99 -5.22
CA GLY A 97 17.63 -3.92 -4.37
C GLY A 97 16.79 -3.21 -3.30
N TRP A 98 16.50 -3.89 -2.20
CA TRP A 98 15.67 -3.35 -1.11
C TRP A 98 16.28 -2.10 -0.46
N GLY A 99 17.62 -2.02 -0.45
CA GLY A 99 18.33 -0.87 0.12
C GLY A 99 18.13 0.44 -0.66
N ALA A 100 17.72 0.36 -1.93
CA ALA A 100 17.44 1.55 -2.75
C ALA A 100 16.26 2.35 -2.18
N TYR A 101 15.26 1.69 -1.60
CA TYR A 101 14.13 2.37 -0.95
C TYR A 101 14.60 3.17 0.27
N VAL A 102 15.46 2.57 1.10
CA VAL A 102 16.05 3.27 2.26
C VAL A 102 16.93 4.44 1.79
N ALA A 103 17.86 4.19 0.87
CA ALA A 103 18.77 5.23 0.37
C ALA A 103 18.02 6.38 -0.34
N GLY A 104 16.97 6.03 -1.08
CA GLY A 104 16.09 6.98 -1.76
C GLY A 104 15.41 7.96 -0.80
N VAL A 105 14.94 7.49 0.35
CA VAL A 105 14.34 8.36 1.38
C VAL A 105 15.37 9.33 1.94
N GLY A 106 16.58 8.85 2.29
CA GLY A 106 17.67 9.73 2.72
C GLY A 106 18.00 10.78 1.67
N TRP A 107 18.09 10.38 0.39
CA TRP A 107 18.29 11.29 -0.73
C TRP A 107 17.15 12.32 -0.85
N ALA A 108 15.88 11.88 -0.80
CA ALA A 108 14.73 12.76 -0.96
C ALA A 108 14.62 13.78 0.18
N LEU A 109 14.83 13.36 1.43
CA LEU A 109 14.85 14.28 2.58
C LEU A 109 15.94 15.34 2.43
N ARG A 110 17.13 14.95 1.98
CA ARG A 110 18.21 15.92 1.70
C ARG A 110 17.86 16.87 0.55
N VAL A 111 17.23 16.38 -0.52
CA VAL A 111 16.76 17.23 -1.64
C VAL A 111 15.68 18.21 -1.16
N ALA A 112 14.82 17.80 -0.24
CA ALA A 112 13.85 18.66 0.43
C ALA A 112 14.48 19.71 1.38
N GLY A 113 15.80 19.66 1.59
CA GLY A 113 16.55 20.63 2.39
C GLY A 113 16.74 20.24 3.86
N HIS A 114 16.38 19.02 4.25
CA HIS A 114 16.61 18.55 5.61
C HIS A 114 18.09 18.20 5.84
N ALA A 115 18.62 18.64 6.98
CA ALA A 115 19.91 18.21 7.45
C ALA A 115 19.77 16.85 8.13
N ILE A 116 20.21 15.80 7.45
CA ILE A 116 20.18 14.42 7.96
C ILE A 116 21.59 13.86 8.06
N ASP A 117 21.80 13.01 9.05
CA ASP A 117 23.06 12.30 9.29
C ASP A 117 22.97 10.85 8.79
N ASP A 118 24.13 10.19 8.72
CA ASP A 118 24.20 8.76 8.47
C ASP A 118 23.68 7.96 9.68
N LEU A 119 23.00 6.86 9.42
CA LEU A 119 22.37 5.99 10.42
C LEU A 119 22.86 4.55 10.35
N ASP A 120 22.89 3.90 11.50
CA ASP A 120 22.90 2.44 11.63
C ASP A 120 21.44 1.98 11.74
N LEU A 121 21.00 1.09 10.84
CA LEU A 121 19.58 0.67 10.69
C LEU A 121 19.45 -0.85 10.68
N VAL A 122 18.48 -1.39 11.42
CA VAL A 122 17.99 -2.75 11.22
C VAL A 122 16.51 -2.70 10.91
N VAL A 123 16.12 -3.42 9.86
CA VAL A 123 14.73 -3.52 9.36
C VAL A 123 14.19 -4.90 9.65
N ASP A 124 12.97 -4.97 10.19
CA ASP A 124 12.17 -6.19 10.31
C ASP A 124 10.74 -5.93 9.84
N ALA A 125 10.19 -6.79 8.98
CA ALA A 125 8.86 -6.59 8.43
C ALA A 125 8.05 -7.90 8.49
N ASP A 126 6.77 -7.78 8.85
CA ASP A 126 5.80 -8.87 8.80
C ASP A 126 4.76 -8.69 7.66
N ILE A 127 4.96 -7.69 6.80
CA ILE A 127 4.16 -7.48 5.60
C ILE A 127 4.59 -8.52 4.56
N PRO A 128 3.67 -9.33 4.00
CA PRO A 128 4.01 -10.28 2.94
C PRO A 128 4.64 -9.58 1.73
N ILE A 129 5.87 -10.00 1.39
CA ILE A 129 6.63 -9.43 0.28
C ILE A 129 6.01 -9.91 -1.04
N GLY A 130 5.80 -9.01 -1.98
CA GLY A 130 5.25 -9.33 -3.30
C GLY A 130 3.73 -9.54 -3.34
N ALA A 131 3.02 -9.41 -2.22
CA ALA A 131 1.56 -9.55 -2.18
C ALA A 131 0.79 -8.28 -2.57
N GLY A 132 1.48 -7.20 -2.96
CA GLY A 132 0.84 -5.91 -3.29
C GLY A 132 0.33 -5.13 -2.07
N LEU A 133 0.84 -5.40 -0.86
CA LEU A 133 0.44 -4.80 0.42
C LEU A 133 1.33 -3.62 0.84
N SER A 134 2.10 -3.04 -0.09
CA SER A 134 2.94 -1.85 0.10
C SER A 134 4.05 -1.99 1.14
N SER A 135 4.77 -3.11 1.11
CA SER A 135 5.93 -3.32 2.00
C SER A 135 7.06 -2.31 1.76
N SER A 136 7.32 -1.90 0.52
CA SER A 136 8.29 -0.85 0.17
C SER A 136 7.96 0.49 0.81
N HIS A 137 6.70 0.93 0.67
CA HIS A 137 6.24 2.20 1.22
C HIS A 137 6.25 2.23 2.75
N ALA A 138 5.91 1.09 3.39
CA ALA A 138 6.05 0.95 4.84
C ALA A 138 7.51 1.09 5.27
N LEU A 139 8.44 0.46 4.54
CA LEU A 139 9.87 0.60 4.79
C LEU A 139 10.34 2.05 4.64
N GLU A 140 9.95 2.72 3.55
CA GLU A 140 10.28 4.12 3.30
C GLU A 140 9.77 5.04 4.41
N CYS A 141 8.50 4.90 4.80
CA CYS A 141 7.90 5.71 5.85
C CYS A 141 8.55 5.48 7.22
N ALA A 142 8.87 4.23 7.58
CA ALA A 142 9.55 3.92 8.83
C ALA A 142 10.99 4.46 8.87
N ALA A 143 11.75 4.32 7.77
CA ALA A 143 13.09 4.86 7.64
C ALA A 143 13.10 6.40 7.65
N GLY A 144 12.16 7.03 6.94
CA GLY A 144 12.02 8.48 6.94
C GLY A 144 11.72 9.06 8.32
N LEU A 145 10.80 8.42 9.06
CA LEU A 145 10.54 8.78 10.47
C LEU A 145 11.78 8.59 11.35
N ALA A 146 12.60 7.58 11.11
CA ALA A 146 13.84 7.36 11.85
C ALA A 146 14.83 8.51 11.60
N TRP A 147 15.05 8.92 10.34
CA TRP A 147 15.89 10.07 10.03
C TRP A 147 15.41 11.35 10.66
N MET A 148 14.12 11.69 10.47
CA MET A 148 13.55 12.91 11.04
C MET A 148 13.61 12.89 12.57
N GLY A 149 13.26 11.76 13.18
CA GLY A 149 13.27 11.62 14.64
C GLY A 149 14.67 11.73 15.26
N LEU A 150 15.69 11.13 14.65
CA LEU A 150 17.07 11.21 15.12
C LEU A 150 17.71 12.58 14.84
N ALA A 151 17.32 13.26 13.77
CA ALA A 151 17.73 14.63 13.49
C ALA A 151 17.02 15.66 14.38
N GLY A 152 16.02 15.24 15.19
CA GLY A 152 15.23 16.15 16.02
C GLY A 152 14.35 17.11 15.22
N LEU A 153 13.99 16.73 13.99
CA LEU A 153 13.16 17.54 13.09
C LEU A 153 11.66 17.34 13.43
N PRO A 154 10.83 18.38 13.29
CA PRO A 154 9.39 18.22 13.35
C PRO A 154 8.92 17.34 12.17
N VAL A 155 8.00 16.41 12.44
CA VAL A 155 7.47 15.52 11.40
C VAL A 155 6.19 16.12 10.82
N ASP A 156 6.28 16.73 9.65
CA ASP A 156 5.13 16.91 8.77
C ASP A 156 4.90 15.60 7.98
N ARG A 157 3.76 14.95 8.23
CA ARG A 157 3.46 13.65 7.61
C ARG A 157 3.26 13.74 6.11
N MET A 158 2.71 14.85 5.61
CA MET A 158 2.49 15.02 4.17
C MET A 158 3.81 15.33 3.45
N GLU A 159 4.66 16.15 4.04
CA GLU A 159 6.01 16.40 3.53
C GLU A 159 6.80 15.08 3.44
N LEU A 160 6.74 14.25 4.48
CA LEU A 160 7.38 12.93 4.47
C LEU A 160 6.77 12.01 3.40
N ALA A 161 5.43 12.00 3.22
CA ALA A 161 4.79 11.21 2.17
C ALA A 161 5.28 11.62 0.77
N LEU A 162 5.43 12.92 0.53
CA LEU A 162 5.94 13.45 -0.73
C LEU A 162 7.42 13.09 -0.95
N ALA A 163 8.24 13.14 0.11
CA ALA A 163 9.63 12.71 0.03
C ALA A 163 9.77 11.20 -0.25
N CYS A 164 8.97 10.35 0.41
CA CYS A 164 8.95 8.91 0.14
C CYS A 164 8.49 8.63 -1.32
N ARG A 165 7.43 9.28 -1.80
CA ARG A 165 7.02 9.17 -3.20
C ARG A 165 8.12 9.61 -4.16
N GLN A 166 8.82 10.69 -3.86
CA GLN A 166 9.94 11.15 -4.67
C GLN A 166 11.10 10.13 -4.67
N ALA A 167 11.39 9.53 -3.52
CA ALA A 167 12.36 8.45 -3.41
C ALA A 167 12.03 7.28 -4.35
N GLU A 168 10.78 6.85 -4.35
CA GLU A 168 10.34 5.73 -5.18
C GLU A 168 10.37 6.07 -6.67
N ASN A 169 9.85 7.24 -7.06
CA ASN A 169 9.76 7.64 -8.46
C ASN A 169 11.13 8.00 -9.06
N ASP A 170 11.93 8.82 -8.36
CA ASP A 170 13.13 9.44 -8.94
C ASP A 170 14.41 8.68 -8.57
N PHE A 171 14.45 7.98 -7.42
CA PHE A 171 15.63 7.23 -6.99
C PHE A 171 15.53 5.75 -7.34
N VAL A 172 14.42 5.10 -7.03
CA VAL A 172 14.18 3.67 -7.33
C VAL A 172 13.76 3.48 -8.79
N GLY A 173 13.01 4.42 -9.35
CA GLY A 173 12.52 4.38 -10.72
C GLY A 173 11.17 3.67 -10.87
N ALA A 174 10.41 3.50 -9.78
CA ALA A 174 9.07 2.92 -9.79
C ALA A 174 8.01 4.05 -9.81
N PRO A 175 7.24 4.22 -10.92
CA PRO A 175 6.30 5.33 -11.07
C PRO A 175 5.01 5.08 -10.29
N THR A 176 4.95 5.47 -9.01
CA THR A 176 3.79 5.32 -8.12
C THR A 176 3.07 6.63 -7.86
N GLY A 177 1.83 6.55 -7.34
CA GLY A 177 1.07 7.68 -6.81
C GLY A 177 1.44 8.00 -5.36
N ILE A 178 0.54 8.69 -4.63
CA ILE A 178 0.77 9.09 -3.23
C ILE A 178 -0.01 8.24 -2.23
N MET A 179 -0.90 7.37 -2.70
CA MET A 179 -1.85 6.62 -1.88
C MET A 179 -1.16 5.81 -0.78
N ASP A 180 -0.11 5.09 -1.13
CA ASP A 180 0.52 4.10 -0.26
C ASP A 180 1.22 4.74 0.92
N GLN A 181 1.99 5.79 0.69
CA GLN A 181 2.66 6.57 1.71
C GLN A 181 1.66 7.28 2.62
N THR A 182 0.59 7.83 2.05
CA THR A 182 -0.46 8.49 2.86
C THR A 182 -1.22 7.48 3.72
N ALA A 183 -1.56 6.31 3.20
CA ALA A 183 -2.16 5.24 3.99
C ALA A 183 -1.27 4.84 5.18
N SER A 184 0.02 4.63 4.92
CA SER A 184 1.00 4.24 5.93
C SER A 184 1.21 5.31 7.00
N LEU A 185 1.32 6.59 6.61
CA LEU A 185 1.59 7.68 7.54
C LEU A 185 0.36 8.16 8.31
N PHE A 186 -0.82 8.19 7.67
CA PHE A 186 -2.04 8.76 8.25
C PHE A 186 -3.02 7.72 8.78
N GLY A 187 -2.69 6.43 8.74
CA GLY A 187 -3.53 5.37 9.29
C GLY A 187 -4.05 5.68 10.70
N ARG A 188 -5.30 5.27 10.98
CA ARG A 188 -5.95 5.43 12.28
C ARG A 188 -6.78 4.20 12.61
N ASP A 189 -6.70 3.75 13.86
CA ASP A 189 -7.48 2.61 14.32
C ASP A 189 -8.98 2.82 14.03
N GLY A 190 -9.63 1.80 13.48
CA GLY A 190 -11.05 1.82 13.15
C GLY A 190 -11.46 2.76 12.00
N HIS A 191 -10.51 3.28 11.21
CA HIS A 191 -10.82 4.24 10.14
C HIS A 191 -10.13 3.89 8.82
N ALA A 192 -10.80 4.18 7.72
CA ALA A 192 -10.17 4.33 6.42
C ALA A 192 -9.61 5.75 6.24
N VAL A 193 -8.60 5.90 5.40
CA VAL A 193 -7.93 7.18 5.11
C VAL A 193 -8.42 7.67 3.76
N PHE A 194 -9.35 8.63 3.76
CA PHE A 194 -9.78 9.28 2.51
C PHE A 194 -8.74 10.33 2.12
N VAL A 195 -8.24 10.24 0.89
CA VAL A 195 -7.26 11.20 0.36
C VAL A 195 -7.76 11.78 -0.96
N ASP A 196 -7.82 13.10 -1.02
CA ASP A 196 -7.89 13.83 -2.27
C ASP A 196 -6.45 14.07 -2.77
N THR A 197 -6.03 13.32 -3.78
CA THR A 197 -4.61 13.34 -4.21
C THR A 197 -4.21 14.61 -4.95
N ARG A 198 -5.17 15.44 -5.37
CA ARG A 198 -4.92 16.75 -5.97
C ARG A 198 -4.61 17.82 -4.93
N THR A 199 -5.42 17.87 -3.88
CA THR A 199 -5.31 18.88 -2.82
C THR A 199 -4.43 18.42 -1.67
N LEU A 200 -4.12 17.13 -1.63
CA LEU A 200 -3.42 16.43 -0.55
C LEU A 200 -4.19 16.49 0.79
N ALA A 201 -5.49 16.78 0.74
CA ALA A 201 -6.35 16.73 1.91
C ALA A 201 -6.57 15.27 2.36
N VAL A 202 -6.45 15.03 3.65
CA VAL A 202 -6.64 13.73 4.29
C VAL A 202 -7.75 13.81 5.31
N GLU A 203 -8.71 12.90 5.21
CA GLU A 203 -9.82 12.75 6.15
C GLU A 203 -9.91 11.30 6.64
N HIS A 204 -10.35 11.11 7.88
CA HIS A 204 -10.57 9.78 8.44
C HIS A 204 -12.05 9.42 8.38
N VAL A 205 -12.36 8.33 7.70
CA VAL A 205 -13.72 7.81 7.53
C VAL A 205 -13.90 6.60 8.45
N PRO A 206 -14.87 6.61 9.38
CA PRO A 206 -15.09 5.48 10.28
C PRO A 206 -15.31 4.16 9.52
N LEU A 207 -14.65 3.09 9.93
CA LEU A 207 -14.77 1.75 9.37
C LEU A 207 -14.74 0.70 10.49
N GLU A 208 -15.80 0.66 11.27
CA GLU A 208 -15.94 -0.26 12.43
C GLU A 208 -16.66 -1.54 12.03
N LEU A 209 -15.98 -2.43 11.31
CA LEU A 209 -16.60 -3.66 10.80
C LEU A 209 -16.96 -4.65 11.90
N ALA A 210 -16.10 -4.83 12.90
CA ALA A 210 -16.31 -5.80 13.98
C ALA A 210 -17.59 -5.52 14.80
N GLY A 211 -17.93 -4.24 15.03
CA GLY A 211 -19.17 -3.82 15.69
C GLY A 211 -20.44 -4.23 14.93
N HIS A 212 -20.34 -4.50 13.64
CA HIS A 212 -21.40 -4.97 12.77
C HIS A 212 -21.33 -6.48 12.48
N GLY A 213 -20.43 -7.23 13.15
CA GLY A 213 -20.21 -8.65 12.90
C GLY A 213 -19.57 -8.95 11.54
N LEU A 214 -18.85 -7.96 10.98
CA LEU A 214 -18.22 -8.04 9.67
C LEU A 214 -16.71 -8.11 9.76
N ALA A 215 -16.09 -8.69 8.73
CA ALA A 215 -14.65 -8.72 8.51
C ALA A 215 -14.30 -8.26 7.10
N LEU A 216 -13.17 -7.59 6.96
CA LEU A 216 -12.53 -7.35 5.66
C LEU A 216 -11.49 -8.47 5.44
N LEU A 217 -11.87 -9.46 4.66
CA LEU A 217 -11.00 -10.58 4.32
C LEU A 217 -10.05 -10.16 3.19
N VAL A 218 -8.76 -10.38 3.37
CA VAL A 218 -7.73 -10.21 2.34
C VAL A 218 -7.26 -11.59 1.91
N VAL A 219 -7.27 -11.83 0.60
CA VAL A 219 -6.77 -13.06 -0.02
C VAL A 219 -5.61 -12.71 -0.93
N ASP A 220 -4.40 -13.14 -0.58
CA ASP A 220 -3.25 -13.12 -1.46
C ASP A 220 -3.39 -14.28 -2.46
N THR A 221 -3.57 -13.93 -3.72
CA THR A 221 -3.84 -14.89 -4.80
C THR A 221 -2.61 -15.69 -5.20
N ARG A 222 -1.42 -15.26 -4.81
CA ARG A 222 -0.13 -15.81 -5.26
C ARG A 222 -0.01 -15.95 -6.78
N ALA A 223 -0.78 -15.11 -7.52
CA ALA A 223 -0.66 -15.04 -8.96
C ALA A 223 0.74 -14.58 -9.36
N PRO A 224 1.36 -15.20 -10.37
CA PRO A 224 2.68 -14.79 -10.84
C PRO A 224 2.67 -13.35 -11.36
N HIS A 225 3.50 -12.48 -10.81
CA HIS A 225 3.64 -11.07 -11.22
C HIS A 225 4.46 -10.88 -12.51
N GLN A 226 4.28 -11.72 -13.53
CA GLN A 226 5.13 -11.73 -14.73
C GLN A 226 5.09 -10.44 -15.58
N HIS A 227 4.13 -9.54 -15.36
CA HIS A 227 3.95 -8.32 -16.15
C HIS A 227 3.54 -7.08 -15.32
N ALA A 228 3.63 -7.13 -13.99
CA ALA A 228 3.10 -6.08 -13.12
C ALA A 228 3.72 -4.70 -13.42
N ASP A 229 5.04 -4.61 -13.51
CA ASP A 229 5.74 -3.31 -13.68
C ASP A 229 5.46 -2.69 -15.05
N GLY A 230 5.52 -3.47 -16.13
CA GLY A 230 5.22 -3.00 -17.48
C GLY A 230 3.74 -2.66 -17.68
N GLY A 231 2.86 -3.46 -17.10
CA GLY A 231 1.41 -3.27 -17.16
C GLY A 231 0.95 -2.01 -16.44
N TYR A 232 1.41 -1.79 -15.21
CA TYR A 232 1.08 -0.59 -14.44
C TYR A 232 1.54 0.69 -15.16
N ALA A 233 2.78 0.73 -15.61
CA ALA A 233 3.31 1.88 -16.37
C ALA A 233 2.55 2.11 -17.68
N ALA A 234 2.07 1.06 -18.36
CA ALA A 234 1.23 1.19 -19.55
C ALA A 234 -0.12 1.83 -19.22
N ARG A 235 -0.80 1.40 -18.13
CA ARG A 235 -2.07 2.00 -17.70
C ARG A 235 -1.93 3.48 -17.33
N ARG A 236 -0.83 3.84 -16.67
CA ARG A 236 -0.53 5.25 -16.39
C ARG A 236 -0.38 6.06 -17.66
N ARG A 237 0.40 5.58 -18.65
CA ARG A 237 0.54 6.24 -19.96
C ARG A 237 -0.80 6.36 -20.70
N ASP A 238 -1.65 5.32 -20.66
CA ASP A 238 -2.99 5.36 -21.25
C ASP A 238 -3.83 6.51 -20.66
N CYS A 239 -3.78 6.69 -19.33
CA CYS A 239 -4.48 7.78 -18.65
C CYS A 239 -3.91 9.16 -19.02
N GLU A 240 -2.59 9.31 -19.04
CA GLU A 240 -1.90 10.54 -19.42
C GLU A 240 -2.25 10.92 -20.87
N GLU A 241 -2.26 9.95 -21.79
CA GLU A 241 -2.63 10.18 -23.20
C GLU A 241 -4.11 10.53 -23.35
N ALA A 242 -5.02 9.85 -22.61
CA ALA A 242 -6.43 10.18 -22.62
C ALA A 242 -6.69 11.62 -22.13
N ALA A 243 -6.08 12.03 -21.03
CA ALA A 243 -6.18 13.39 -20.52
C ALA A 243 -5.65 14.42 -21.53
N ARG A 244 -4.51 14.14 -22.16
CA ARG A 244 -3.90 14.99 -23.21
C ARG A 244 -4.81 15.15 -24.41
N LEU A 245 -5.44 14.07 -24.91
CA LEU A 245 -6.34 14.11 -26.06
C LEU A 245 -7.62 14.90 -25.76
N LEU A 246 -8.10 14.88 -24.52
CA LEU A 246 -9.27 15.65 -24.07
C LEU A 246 -8.92 17.09 -23.68
N GLY A 247 -7.63 17.49 -23.72
CA GLY A 247 -7.21 18.82 -23.27
C GLY A 247 -7.41 19.05 -21.76
N ALA A 248 -7.55 17.98 -20.98
CA ALA A 248 -7.71 18.05 -19.53
C ALA A 248 -6.36 17.99 -18.82
N ARG A 249 -6.28 18.62 -17.64
CA ARG A 249 -5.08 18.53 -16.78
C ARG A 249 -4.90 17.11 -16.24
N ALA A 250 -6.01 16.47 -15.86
CA ALA A 250 -6.05 15.09 -15.35
C ALA A 250 -7.45 14.50 -15.62
N LEU A 251 -7.57 13.16 -15.57
CA LEU A 251 -8.87 12.50 -15.80
C LEU A 251 -9.92 12.79 -14.70
N ARG A 252 -9.51 13.34 -13.57
CA ARG A 252 -10.45 13.87 -12.57
C ARG A 252 -11.32 15.01 -13.09
N ASP A 253 -10.86 15.77 -14.08
CA ASP A 253 -11.55 16.92 -14.66
C ASP A 253 -12.48 16.54 -15.83
N VAL A 254 -12.54 15.25 -16.15
CA VAL A 254 -13.27 14.70 -17.28
C VAL A 254 -14.62 14.15 -16.84
N GLU A 255 -15.65 14.37 -17.62
CA GLU A 255 -16.98 13.76 -17.45
C GLU A 255 -17.18 12.58 -18.42
N LEU A 256 -18.14 11.70 -18.11
CA LEU A 256 -18.41 10.53 -18.96
C LEU A 256 -18.78 10.91 -20.41
N ALA A 257 -19.45 12.06 -20.60
CA ALA A 257 -19.84 12.55 -21.91
C ALA A 257 -18.64 12.95 -22.80
N ASP A 258 -17.51 13.32 -22.19
CA ASP A 258 -16.32 13.72 -22.93
C ASP A 258 -15.59 12.53 -23.56
N LEU A 259 -15.83 11.33 -23.02
CA LEU A 259 -15.10 10.12 -23.39
C LEU A 259 -15.38 9.64 -24.81
N ASP A 260 -16.47 10.08 -25.43
CA ASP A 260 -16.83 9.72 -26.80
C ASP A 260 -15.79 10.21 -27.85
N ALA A 261 -15.02 11.22 -27.51
CA ALA A 261 -13.94 11.71 -28.35
C ALA A 261 -12.67 10.82 -28.33
N LEU A 262 -12.59 9.85 -27.43
CA LEU A 262 -11.41 9.01 -27.26
C LEU A 262 -11.46 7.73 -28.12
N PRO A 263 -10.29 7.21 -28.54
CA PRO A 263 -10.19 5.84 -29.07
C PRO A 263 -10.76 4.81 -28.08
N PRO A 264 -11.33 3.68 -28.56
CA PRO A 264 -12.07 2.75 -27.69
C PRO A 264 -11.32 2.25 -26.46
N HIS A 265 -10.01 1.97 -26.58
CA HIS A 265 -9.19 1.49 -25.46
C HIS A 265 -8.97 2.59 -24.41
N LEU A 266 -8.65 3.82 -24.83
CA LEU A 266 -8.48 4.96 -23.92
C LEU A 266 -9.81 5.38 -23.28
N ARG A 267 -10.92 5.27 -24.02
CA ARG A 267 -12.26 5.51 -23.49
C ARG A 267 -12.56 4.60 -22.30
N ARG A 268 -12.26 3.29 -22.40
CA ARG A 268 -12.43 2.36 -21.28
C ARG A 268 -11.56 2.74 -20.09
N ARG A 269 -10.25 3.03 -20.31
CA ARG A 269 -9.32 3.43 -19.23
C ARG A 269 -9.80 4.70 -18.50
N ALA A 270 -10.13 5.73 -19.25
CA ALA A 270 -10.66 6.98 -18.70
C ALA A 270 -12.01 6.78 -18.01
N GLY A 271 -12.89 5.94 -18.59
CA GLY A 271 -14.17 5.57 -18.00
C GLY A 271 -14.03 4.92 -16.62
N HIS A 272 -13.06 4.04 -16.47
CA HIS A 272 -12.73 3.49 -15.15
C HIS A 272 -12.39 4.62 -14.15
N VAL A 273 -11.45 5.50 -14.46
CA VAL A 273 -10.99 6.55 -13.55
C VAL A 273 -12.13 7.50 -13.15
N VAL A 274 -12.94 7.95 -14.13
CA VAL A 274 -14.09 8.84 -13.88
C VAL A 274 -15.10 8.18 -12.96
N THR A 275 -15.48 6.92 -13.26
CA THR A 275 -16.47 6.19 -12.47
C THR A 275 -15.92 5.72 -11.12
N GLU A 276 -14.62 5.42 -11.01
CA GLU A 276 -13.99 5.03 -9.76
C GLU A 276 -13.98 6.19 -8.75
N ASN A 277 -13.69 7.41 -9.19
CA ASN A 277 -13.81 8.59 -8.34
C ASN A 277 -15.25 8.76 -7.79
N ALA A 278 -16.26 8.46 -8.59
CA ALA A 278 -17.65 8.49 -8.14
C ALA A 278 -17.95 7.38 -7.13
N ARG A 279 -17.41 6.17 -7.35
CA ARG A 279 -17.53 5.05 -6.40
C ARG A 279 -16.86 5.36 -5.06
N VAL A 280 -15.65 5.96 -5.05
CA VAL A 280 -14.99 6.41 -3.81
C VAL A 280 -15.87 7.37 -3.04
N ARG A 281 -16.39 8.42 -3.68
CA ARG A 281 -17.32 9.38 -3.03
C ARG A 281 -18.55 8.68 -2.47
N ARG A 282 -19.08 7.68 -3.17
CA ARG A 282 -20.24 6.92 -2.72
C ARG A 282 -19.94 6.13 -1.46
N VAL A 283 -18.80 5.44 -1.40
CA VAL A 283 -18.38 4.68 -0.21
C VAL A 283 -18.14 5.62 0.96
N VAL A 284 -17.42 6.73 0.76
CA VAL A 284 -17.18 7.75 1.80
C VAL A 284 -18.49 8.29 2.36
N SER A 285 -19.45 8.61 1.47
CA SER A 285 -20.79 9.11 1.88
C SER A 285 -21.58 8.08 2.68
N LEU A 286 -21.56 6.79 2.28
CA LEU A 286 -22.26 5.73 3.02
C LEU A 286 -21.68 5.52 4.41
N LEU A 287 -20.36 5.39 4.51
CA LEU A 287 -19.68 5.18 5.78
C LEU A 287 -19.78 6.42 6.68
N GLY A 288 -19.58 7.62 6.13
CA GLY A 288 -19.67 8.88 6.87
C GLY A 288 -21.08 9.20 7.39
N ALA A 289 -22.12 8.69 6.74
CA ALA A 289 -23.50 8.78 7.21
C ALA A 289 -23.85 7.73 8.29
N GLY A 290 -22.92 6.85 8.67
CA GLY A 290 -23.18 5.76 9.61
C GLY A 290 -24.10 4.66 9.05
N SER A 291 -24.16 4.50 7.72
CA SER A 291 -24.91 3.41 7.09
C SER A 291 -24.30 2.06 7.44
N ASP A 292 -25.12 1.00 7.40
CA ASP A 292 -24.59 -0.37 7.55
C ASP A 292 -23.47 -0.61 6.54
N PRO A 293 -22.27 -1.02 6.99
CA PRO A 293 -21.12 -1.23 6.10
C PRO A 293 -21.36 -2.25 4.97
N ARG A 294 -22.35 -3.15 5.12
CA ARG A 294 -22.77 -4.06 4.03
C ARG A 294 -23.16 -3.31 2.77
N SER A 295 -23.67 -2.08 2.90
CA SER A 295 -24.09 -1.23 1.78
C SER A 295 -22.97 -0.83 0.83
N ILE A 296 -21.69 -0.91 1.24
CA ILE A 296 -20.57 -0.66 0.32
C ILE A 296 -20.27 -1.85 -0.59
N GLY A 297 -20.68 -3.06 -0.22
CA GLY A 297 -20.37 -4.29 -0.94
C GLY A 297 -20.63 -4.23 -2.45
N PRO A 298 -21.83 -3.86 -2.91
CA PRO A 298 -22.11 -3.73 -4.35
C PRO A 298 -21.20 -2.71 -5.06
N VAL A 299 -20.76 -1.65 -4.36
CA VAL A 299 -19.85 -0.65 -4.92
C VAL A 299 -18.44 -1.22 -5.09
N LEU A 300 -17.99 -2.05 -4.15
CA LEU A 300 -16.71 -2.76 -4.25
C LEU A 300 -16.70 -3.71 -5.46
N THR A 301 -17.78 -4.51 -5.63
CA THR A 301 -17.90 -5.41 -6.78
C THR A 301 -17.96 -4.65 -8.10
N ALA A 302 -18.68 -3.54 -8.16
CA ALA A 302 -18.73 -2.69 -9.36
C ALA A 302 -17.35 -2.11 -9.72
N SER A 303 -16.52 -1.79 -8.71
CA SER A 303 -15.13 -1.39 -8.92
C SER A 303 -14.29 -2.54 -9.51
N HIS A 304 -14.46 -3.78 -9.02
CA HIS A 304 -13.79 -4.94 -9.59
C HIS A 304 -14.14 -5.16 -11.06
N VAL A 305 -15.42 -5.13 -11.39
CA VAL A 305 -15.88 -5.29 -12.78
C VAL A 305 -15.22 -4.24 -13.69
N SER A 306 -15.16 -2.98 -13.26
CA SER A 306 -14.50 -1.93 -14.03
C SER A 306 -12.98 -2.12 -14.14
N LEU A 307 -12.31 -2.61 -13.08
CA LEU A 307 -10.87 -2.95 -13.11
C LEU A 307 -10.57 -4.11 -14.04
N ARG A 308 -11.46 -5.11 -14.10
CA ARG A 308 -11.34 -6.27 -14.99
C ARG A 308 -11.64 -5.90 -16.45
N ASP A 309 -12.79 -5.27 -16.72
CA ASP A 309 -13.35 -5.14 -18.07
C ASP A 309 -12.93 -3.83 -18.76
N ASP A 310 -12.83 -2.72 -18.00
CA ASP A 310 -12.47 -1.41 -18.54
C ASP A 310 -10.97 -1.14 -18.41
N PHE A 311 -10.41 -1.39 -17.22
CA PHE A 311 -9.00 -1.09 -16.95
C PHE A 311 -8.06 -2.25 -17.32
N GLU A 312 -8.58 -3.47 -17.38
CA GLU A 312 -7.90 -4.72 -17.77
C GLU A 312 -6.62 -4.97 -16.94
N VAL A 313 -6.77 -4.93 -15.62
CA VAL A 313 -5.68 -5.21 -14.67
C VAL A 313 -5.93 -6.46 -13.84
N SER A 314 -7.02 -7.19 -14.10
CA SER A 314 -7.29 -8.46 -13.44
C SER A 314 -6.60 -9.62 -14.17
N VAL A 315 -6.50 -10.74 -13.45
CA VAL A 315 -5.96 -12.01 -13.94
C VAL A 315 -6.86 -13.16 -13.51
N PRO A 316 -6.77 -14.35 -14.12
CA PRO A 316 -7.67 -15.46 -13.82
C PRO A 316 -7.72 -15.87 -12.35
N GLU A 317 -6.61 -15.82 -11.63
CA GLU A 317 -6.54 -16.13 -10.21
C GLU A 317 -7.35 -15.13 -9.39
N VAL A 318 -7.23 -13.84 -9.70
CA VAL A 318 -7.97 -12.76 -9.05
C VAL A 318 -9.48 -12.90 -9.30
N ASP A 319 -9.88 -13.09 -10.56
CA ASP A 319 -11.29 -13.24 -10.92
C ASP A 319 -11.89 -14.48 -10.23
N THR A 320 -11.13 -15.59 -10.18
CA THR A 320 -11.56 -16.81 -9.48
C THR A 320 -11.76 -16.58 -7.98
N ALA A 321 -10.87 -15.81 -7.34
CA ALA A 321 -11.03 -15.50 -5.92
C ALA A 321 -12.27 -14.64 -5.68
N VAL A 322 -12.49 -13.62 -6.51
CA VAL A 322 -13.67 -12.74 -6.40
C VAL A 322 -14.95 -13.53 -6.59
N ASP A 323 -15.04 -14.36 -7.63
CA ASP A 323 -16.22 -15.17 -7.92
C ASP A 323 -16.52 -16.13 -6.76
N ALA A 324 -15.51 -16.87 -6.28
CA ALA A 324 -15.65 -17.81 -5.15
C ALA A 324 -16.10 -17.11 -3.86
N LEU A 325 -15.58 -15.90 -3.58
CA LEU A 325 -15.99 -15.12 -2.41
C LEU A 325 -17.44 -14.63 -2.50
N LEU A 326 -17.87 -14.16 -3.69
CA LEU A 326 -19.25 -13.73 -3.92
C LEU A 326 -20.21 -14.92 -3.85
N GLU A 327 -19.87 -16.07 -4.41
CA GLU A 327 -20.66 -17.32 -4.31
C GLU A 327 -20.76 -17.82 -2.87
N ALA A 328 -19.70 -17.61 -2.05
CA ALA A 328 -19.71 -17.91 -0.63
C ALA A 328 -20.48 -16.89 0.23
N GLY A 329 -21.10 -15.87 -0.37
CA GLY A 329 -21.96 -14.91 0.30
C GLY A 329 -21.25 -13.63 0.76
N ALA A 330 -20.09 -13.29 0.22
CA ALA A 330 -19.49 -11.97 0.45
C ALA A 330 -20.43 -10.86 -0.05
N TYR A 331 -20.55 -9.78 0.71
CA TYR A 331 -21.34 -8.60 0.33
C TYR A 331 -20.76 -7.87 -0.86
N GLY A 332 -19.46 -7.98 -1.06
CA GLY A 332 -18.74 -7.49 -2.21
C GLY A 332 -17.27 -7.92 -2.13
N ALA A 333 -16.66 -8.08 -3.29
CA ALA A 333 -15.25 -8.45 -3.42
C ALA A 333 -14.60 -7.73 -4.61
N ARG A 334 -13.29 -7.47 -4.51
CA ARG A 334 -12.53 -6.79 -5.57
C ARG A 334 -11.02 -7.00 -5.42
N ILE A 335 -10.32 -6.86 -6.53
CA ILE A 335 -8.87 -6.71 -6.53
C ILE A 335 -8.47 -5.44 -5.77
N THR A 336 -7.33 -5.45 -5.08
CA THR A 336 -6.73 -4.28 -4.42
C THR A 336 -5.28 -4.11 -4.83
N GLY A 337 -4.83 -2.84 -4.95
CA GLY A 337 -3.49 -2.48 -5.42
C GLY A 337 -3.39 -2.33 -6.93
N GLY A 338 -2.16 -2.37 -7.46
CA GLY A 338 -1.86 -2.09 -8.88
C GLY A 338 -2.36 -3.10 -9.91
N GLY A 339 -2.90 -4.23 -9.48
CA GLY A 339 -3.40 -5.28 -10.37
C GLY A 339 -2.31 -6.21 -10.90
N PHE A 340 -2.66 -6.95 -11.96
CA PHE A 340 -1.82 -7.99 -12.59
C PHE A 340 -1.43 -9.12 -11.64
N GLY A 341 -2.26 -9.40 -10.64
CA GLY A 341 -2.07 -10.33 -9.54
C GLY A 341 -2.30 -9.67 -8.18
N GLY A 342 -1.62 -10.13 -7.14
CA GLY A 342 -1.68 -9.58 -5.78
C GLY A 342 -2.91 -10.03 -5.00
N CYS A 343 -3.54 -9.11 -4.27
CA CYS A 343 -4.60 -9.44 -3.33
C CYS A 343 -6.00 -9.09 -3.84
N VAL A 344 -6.97 -9.84 -3.31
CA VAL A 344 -8.41 -9.55 -3.34
C VAL A 344 -8.84 -9.17 -1.94
N ILE A 345 -9.72 -8.19 -1.80
CA ILE A 345 -10.43 -7.88 -0.57
C ILE A 345 -11.90 -8.25 -0.71
N ALA A 346 -12.50 -8.75 0.38
CA ALA A 346 -13.92 -9.06 0.44
C ALA A 346 -14.53 -8.65 1.77
N LEU A 347 -15.73 -8.07 1.72
CA LEU A 347 -16.53 -7.79 2.90
C LEU A 347 -17.42 -8.99 3.20
N VAL A 348 -17.19 -9.64 4.32
CA VAL A 348 -17.87 -10.89 4.71
C VAL A 348 -18.42 -10.80 6.14
N GLU A 349 -19.38 -11.66 6.51
CA GLU A 349 -19.68 -11.89 7.91
C GLU A 349 -18.44 -12.46 8.61
N ASP A 350 -18.15 -12.02 9.83
CA ASP A 350 -17.01 -12.52 10.60
C ASP A 350 -17.09 -14.06 10.80
N ALA A 351 -18.29 -14.57 11.05
CA ALA A 351 -18.55 -16.01 11.16
C ALA A 351 -18.34 -16.78 9.84
N ALA A 352 -18.36 -16.12 8.70
CA ALA A 352 -18.19 -16.74 7.38
C ALA A 352 -16.74 -16.75 6.89
N VAL A 353 -15.81 -16.10 7.58
CA VAL A 353 -14.39 -15.98 7.15
C VAL A 353 -13.78 -17.33 6.79
N VAL A 354 -13.91 -18.36 7.65
CA VAL A 354 -13.34 -19.69 7.40
C VAL A 354 -13.96 -20.33 6.15
N ALA A 355 -15.28 -20.26 6.02
CA ALA A 355 -16.00 -20.81 4.87
C ALA A 355 -15.61 -20.12 3.56
N SER A 356 -15.46 -18.79 3.59
CA SER A 356 -15.01 -17.99 2.44
C SER A 356 -13.59 -18.38 1.99
N VAL A 357 -12.66 -18.55 2.93
CA VAL A 357 -11.29 -19.01 2.62
C VAL A 357 -11.33 -20.40 1.99
N THR A 358 -12.08 -21.34 2.59
CA THR A 358 -12.21 -22.71 2.06
C THR A 358 -12.80 -22.74 0.64
N ALA A 359 -13.78 -21.86 0.34
CA ALA A 359 -14.36 -21.76 -0.99
C ALA A 359 -13.31 -21.30 -2.04
N VAL A 360 -12.49 -20.30 -1.69
CA VAL A 360 -11.39 -19.86 -2.58
C VAL A 360 -10.36 -20.99 -2.79
N GLU A 361 -9.92 -21.64 -1.70
CA GLU A 361 -8.97 -22.77 -1.78
C GLU A 361 -9.48 -23.91 -2.67
N ALA A 362 -10.76 -24.28 -2.54
CA ALA A 362 -11.38 -25.30 -3.37
C ALA A 362 -11.44 -24.90 -4.85
N SER A 363 -11.82 -23.65 -5.15
CA SER A 363 -11.85 -23.11 -6.52
C SER A 363 -10.47 -23.07 -7.15
N TYR A 364 -9.43 -22.72 -6.37
CA TYR A 364 -8.04 -22.70 -6.82
C TYR A 364 -7.52 -24.12 -7.10
N ALA A 365 -7.77 -25.06 -6.20
CA ALA A 365 -7.40 -26.47 -6.39
C ALA A 365 -8.04 -27.04 -7.66
N GLY A 366 -9.33 -26.73 -7.90
CA GLY A 366 -10.05 -27.16 -9.10
C GLY A 366 -9.50 -26.61 -10.41
N ARG A 367 -8.77 -25.49 -10.37
CA ARG A 367 -8.13 -24.84 -11.52
C ARG A 367 -6.62 -25.09 -11.62
N GLY A 368 -6.02 -25.73 -10.62
CA GLY A 368 -4.58 -25.98 -10.56
C GLY A 368 -3.75 -24.73 -10.26
N PHE A 369 -4.36 -23.71 -9.63
CA PHE A 369 -3.65 -22.51 -9.18
C PHE A 369 -2.86 -22.79 -7.90
N ALA A 370 -1.86 -21.94 -7.61
CA ALA A 370 -1.13 -21.99 -6.35
C ALA A 370 -2.09 -21.74 -5.17
N ALA A 371 -1.88 -22.45 -4.06
CA ALA A 371 -2.73 -22.27 -2.89
C ALA A 371 -2.65 -20.81 -2.38
N PRO A 372 -3.79 -20.11 -2.22
CA PRO A 372 -3.82 -18.74 -1.75
C PRO A 372 -3.48 -18.67 -0.26
N SER A 373 -3.18 -17.48 0.25
CA SER A 373 -3.16 -17.23 1.68
C SER A 373 -4.14 -16.12 2.04
N ALA A 374 -4.69 -16.15 3.26
CA ALA A 374 -5.70 -15.19 3.64
C ALA A 374 -5.54 -14.72 5.08
N PHE A 375 -5.95 -13.48 5.35
CA PHE A 375 -6.00 -12.90 6.69
C PHE A 375 -7.13 -11.86 6.76
N VAL A 376 -7.55 -11.52 7.98
CA VAL A 376 -8.50 -10.43 8.22
C VAL A 376 -7.73 -9.13 8.40
N ALA A 377 -8.05 -8.13 7.61
CA ALA A 377 -7.51 -6.79 7.73
C ALA A 377 -8.30 -5.99 8.78
N VAL A 378 -7.55 -5.35 9.68
CA VAL A 378 -8.13 -4.44 10.68
C VAL A 378 -7.50 -3.06 10.48
N PRO A 379 -8.31 -2.00 10.28
CA PRO A 379 -7.81 -0.64 10.19
C PRO A 379 -6.99 -0.28 11.43
N SER A 380 -5.74 0.10 11.24
CA SER A 380 -4.74 0.24 12.30
C SER A 380 -4.07 1.61 12.29
N ALA A 381 -3.41 1.94 13.41
CA ALA A 381 -2.67 3.19 13.55
C ALA A 381 -1.53 3.30 12.53
N GLY A 382 -1.35 4.51 12.02
CA GLY A 382 -0.28 4.84 11.07
C GLY A 382 1.11 4.83 11.68
N ALA A 383 2.05 5.23 10.83
CA ALA A 383 3.47 5.24 11.17
C ALA A 383 3.79 6.11 12.39
N ARG A 384 4.66 5.60 13.27
CA ARG A 384 5.02 6.24 14.54
C ARG A 384 6.33 5.69 15.12
N ARG A 385 6.91 6.45 16.03
CA ARG A 385 7.94 5.92 16.94
C ARG A 385 7.26 4.99 17.95
N LEU A 386 7.90 3.89 18.25
CA LEU A 386 7.50 2.99 19.33
C LEU A 386 8.31 3.31 20.58
N ASP A 387 7.65 3.28 21.72
CA ASP A 387 8.34 3.33 23.01
C ASP A 387 8.98 1.95 23.23
N ALA A 388 10.28 1.96 23.50
CA ALA A 388 11.09 0.76 23.73
C ALA A 388 11.03 0.33 25.19
#